data_e412e863f3ef565a5405e7ac5765b182
#
_entry.id   e412e863f3ef565a5405e7ac5765b182
#
_cell.length_a   1.000
_cell.length_b   1.000
_cell.length_c   1.000
_cell.angle_alpha   90.00
_cell.angle_beta   90.00
_cell.angle_gamma   90.00
#
_symmetry.space_group_name_H-M   'P 1'
#
loop_
_entity.id
_entity.type
_entity.pdbx_description
1 polymer ?
#
loop_
_entity_poly.entity_id
_entity_poly.type
_entity_poly.pdbx_seq_one_letter_code
_entity_poly.pdbx_strand_id
1 'polypeptide(L)'
;MERPAPLAVLPFSDPAHALSLLRGLSQLRAERKFLDVTLEAAGGRDFPAHRAVLAAASPYFRAMFAGQLRESRAERVRLHGVPPDMLQLLLDFSYTGRVAVSGDNAEPLLRAADLLQFPAVKEACGAFLQQQLDLANCLDMQDFAEAFSCSGLASAAQRFILRHVGELGAEQLERLPLARLLRYLRDDGLCVPKEEAAYQLALRWVRADPPRRAAHWPQLLEAVRLPFVRRFYLLAHVEAEPLVARCPPCLRLLREARDFQAARYDRHDRGPCPRMRPRPSTGLAEILVLVGGCDQDCDELVTVDCYNPQTGQWRYLAEFPDHLGGGYSIVALGNDIYVTGGSDGSRLYDCVWRYNSSVNEWTEVAPMLKAREYHSSSVLNGLLYVVAADSTERYDHATDSWEALQPMTYPMDNCSTTACRGRLYAIGSLAGKETMVIQCYDPDTDLWSMVNCGQLPPWSFAPKTVTLNGLMYFVRDDSAEVDVYNPTKDEWDKIPSMNQVHVGGSLAALGGKLYVSGGYDNTFELSDVVEAYDPETRAWSVVGRLPEPTFWHGSVSIFRQFMPQTPAGGRGFELNSGSSDVDAGHHRLPQNPEELQ
;
A
#
# COMPACT_ATOMS: atom_id res chain seq x y z
N MET A 1 -60.51 10.68 -46.72
CA MET A 1 -59.25 11.39 -47.00
C MET A 1 -58.41 11.42 -45.70
N GLU A 2 -57.52 10.47 -45.58
CA GLU A 2 -56.60 10.42 -44.47
C GLU A 2 -55.50 11.50 -44.63
N ARG A 3 -55.23 12.26 -43.56
CA ARG A 3 -54.16 13.25 -43.54
C ARG A 3 -52.82 12.49 -43.60
N PRO A 4 -51.86 12.90 -44.47
CA PRO A 4 -50.58 12.29 -44.51
C PRO A 4 -49.89 12.48 -43.16
N ALA A 5 -49.20 11.43 -42.66
CA ALA A 5 -48.43 11.44 -41.44
C ALA A 5 -47.34 12.55 -41.47
N PRO A 6 -47.05 13.22 -40.37
CA PRO A 6 -46.00 14.25 -40.34
C PRO A 6 -44.66 13.65 -40.79
N LEU A 7 -44.02 14.32 -41.74
CA LEU A 7 -42.70 13.97 -42.25
C LEU A 7 -41.71 13.82 -41.07
N ALA A 8 -41.14 12.63 -40.95
CA ALA A 8 -40.07 12.39 -39.97
C ALA A 8 -38.89 13.34 -40.24
N VAL A 9 -38.47 14.07 -39.21
CA VAL A 9 -37.29 14.95 -39.30
C VAL A 9 -36.07 14.06 -39.47
N LEU A 10 -35.35 14.22 -40.59
CA LEU A 10 -34.08 13.53 -40.82
C LEU A 10 -32.95 14.44 -40.30
N PRO A 11 -32.30 14.13 -39.18
CA PRO A 11 -31.15 14.90 -38.73
C PRO A 11 -29.98 14.65 -39.69
N PHE A 12 -29.46 15.71 -40.30
CA PHE A 12 -28.23 15.67 -41.12
C PHE A 12 -27.10 16.28 -40.35
N SER A 13 -25.94 15.62 -40.31
CA SER A 13 -24.67 16.11 -39.73
C SER A 13 -23.56 15.87 -40.75
N ASP A 14 -22.84 16.92 -41.08
CA ASP A 14 -21.64 16.82 -41.92
C ASP A 14 -20.37 16.81 -41.01
N PRO A 15 -19.70 15.66 -40.87
CA PRO A 15 -18.46 15.56 -40.05
C PRO A 15 -17.32 16.41 -40.57
N ALA A 16 -17.31 16.77 -41.86
CA ALA A 16 -16.26 17.57 -42.48
C ALA A 16 -16.49 19.09 -42.36
N HIS A 17 -17.69 19.53 -41.96
CA HIS A 17 -18.07 20.93 -41.93
C HIS A 17 -17.14 21.80 -41.06
N ALA A 18 -16.76 21.37 -39.87
CA ALA A 18 -15.88 22.11 -38.98
C ALA A 18 -14.48 22.32 -39.59
N LEU A 19 -13.93 21.30 -40.24
CA LEU A 19 -12.64 21.41 -40.94
C LEU A 19 -12.71 22.29 -42.18
N SER A 20 -13.82 22.24 -42.93
CA SER A 20 -14.06 23.10 -44.10
C SER A 20 -14.13 24.58 -43.69
N LEU A 21 -14.87 24.87 -42.60
CA LEU A 21 -14.96 26.22 -42.04
C LEU A 21 -13.61 26.76 -41.61
N LEU A 22 -12.79 25.98 -40.88
CA LEU A 22 -11.45 26.39 -40.46
C LEU A 22 -10.52 26.62 -41.65
N ARG A 23 -10.57 25.78 -42.68
CA ARG A 23 -9.82 26.00 -43.94
C ARG A 23 -10.22 27.30 -44.61
N GLY A 24 -11.52 27.60 -44.71
CA GLY A 24 -12.02 28.88 -45.27
C GLY A 24 -11.50 30.08 -44.46
N LEU A 25 -11.56 30.04 -43.13
CA LEU A 25 -11.05 31.11 -42.27
C LEU A 25 -9.53 31.27 -42.40
N SER A 26 -8.78 30.20 -42.54
CA SER A 26 -7.33 30.20 -42.78
C SER A 26 -7.00 30.87 -44.14
N GLN A 27 -7.77 30.56 -45.19
CA GLN A 27 -7.63 31.18 -46.51
C GLN A 27 -7.95 32.65 -46.46
N LEU A 28 -9.02 33.10 -45.82
CA LEU A 28 -9.38 34.52 -45.67
C LEU A 28 -8.29 35.30 -44.95
N ARG A 29 -7.63 34.71 -43.94
CA ARG A 29 -6.48 35.29 -43.26
C ARG A 29 -5.30 35.49 -44.23
N ALA A 30 -4.98 34.45 -45.01
CA ALA A 30 -3.90 34.51 -46.00
C ALA A 30 -4.15 35.57 -47.08
N GLU A 31 -5.41 35.71 -47.53
CA GLU A 31 -5.86 36.73 -48.48
C GLU A 31 -6.04 38.13 -47.86
N ARG A 32 -5.77 38.30 -46.57
CA ARG A 32 -5.98 39.52 -45.77
C ARG A 32 -7.39 40.09 -45.86
N LYS A 33 -8.42 39.21 -45.92
CA LYS A 33 -9.86 39.60 -45.98
C LYS A 33 -10.50 39.51 -44.61
N PHE A 34 -11.37 40.42 -44.26
CA PHE A 34 -12.16 40.50 -43.03
C PHE A 34 -11.34 40.59 -41.75
N LEU A 35 -10.05 40.96 -41.83
CA LEU A 35 -9.19 41.14 -40.66
C LEU A 35 -9.64 42.38 -39.88
N ASP A 36 -9.80 42.25 -38.58
CA ASP A 36 -10.32 43.30 -37.70
C ASP A 36 -9.41 43.58 -36.48
N VAL A 37 -8.25 42.92 -36.40
CA VAL A 37 -7.23 43.17 -35.38
C VAL A 37 -5.82 42.82 -35.91
N THR A 38 -4.82 43.59 -35.48
CA THR A 38 -3.42 43.24 -35.65
C THR A 38 -2.77 43.05 -34.28
N LEU A 39 -2.23 41.85 -34.01
CA LEU A 39 -1.44 41.58 -32.82
C LEU A 39 0.02 41.96 -33.08
N GLU A 40 0.62 42.71 -32.17
CA GLU A 40 2.05 43.06 -32.19
C GLU A 40 2.79 42.22 -31.17
N ALA A 41 3.70 41.33 -31.61
CA ALA A 41 4.54 40.52 -30.73
C ALA A 41 5.75 41.30 -30.21
N ALA A 42 6.51 40.70 -29.31
CA ALA A 42 7.79 41.21 -28.87
C ALA A 42 8.71 41.46 -30.08
N GLY A 43 9.38 42.63 -30.16
CA GLY A 43 10.19 43.01 -31.29
C GLY A 43 9.44 43.69 -32.46
N GLY A 44 8.13 43.98 -32.30
CA GLY A 44 7.36 44.80 -33.27
C GLY A 44 6.88 44.05 -34.50
N ARG A 45 6.89 42.71 -34.52
CA ARG A 45 6.34 41.93 -35.63
C ARG A 45 4.81 41.87 -35.54
N ASP A 46 4.17 42.20 -36.65
CA ASP A 46 2.70 42.28 -36.78
C ASP A 46 2.07 40.99 -37.29
N PHE A 47 0.95 40.64 -36.68
CA PHE A 47 0.16 39.46 -37.00
C PHE A 47 -1.33 39.82 -37.17
N PRO A 48 -1.79 40.05 -38.39
CA PRO A 48 -3.20 40.29 -38.65
C PRO A 48 -4.05 39.06 -38.44
N ALA A 49 -5.24 39.23 -37.82
CA ALA A 49 -6.11 38.14 -37.42
C ALA A 49 -7.58 38.56 -37.36
N HIS A 50 -8.47 37.58 -37.13
CA HIS A 50 -9.90 37.77 -36.85
C HIS A 50 -10.17 37.64 -35.35
N ARG A 51 -10.72 38.64 -34.70
CA ARG A 51 -11.08 38.63 -33.27
C ARG A 51 -11.96 37.46 -32.92
N ALA A 52 -12.96 37.14 -33.74
CA ALA A 52 -13.88 36.06 -33.50
C ALA A 52 -13.17 34.69 -33.44
N VAL A 53 -12.18 34.44 -34.32
CA VAL A 53 -11.41 33.20 -34.34
C VAL A 53 -10.53 33.09 -33.09
N LEU A 54 -9.84 34.18 -32.73
CA LEU A 54 -8.99 34.22 -31.53
C LEU A 54 -9.81 34.05 -30.25
N ALA A 55 -10.94 34.73 -30.15
CA ALA A 55 -11.86 34.60 -28.98
C ALA A 55 -12.50 33.22 -28.88
N ALA A 56 -12.70 32.52 -29.98
CA ALA A 56 -13.16 31.15 -30.02
C ALA A 56 -12.06 30.17 -29.57
N ALA A 57 -10.80 30.43 -29.94
CA ALA A 57 -9.67 29.54 -29.68
C ALA A 57 -9.05 29.70 -28.27
N SER A 58 -9.20 30.88 -27.63
CA SER A 58 -8.53 31.20 -26.37
C SER A 58 -9.43 32.01 -25.44
N PRO A 59 -9.59 31.58 -24.17
CA PRO A 59 -10.25 32.36 -23.13
C PRO A 59 -9.60 33.74 -22.89
N TYR A 60 -8.28 33.83 -22.99
CA TYR A 60 -7.57 35.10 -22.88
C TYR A 60 -8.03 36.11 -23.94
N PHE A 61 -8.05 35.72 -25.20
CA PHE A 61 -8.53 36.59 -26.28
C PHE A 61 -10.04 36.83 -26.22
N ARG A 62 -10.80 35.87 -25.74
CA ARG A 62 -12.25 36.04 -25.47
C ARG A 62 -12.48 37.14 -24.43
N ALA A 63 -11.76 37.09 -23.31
CA ALA A 63 -11.87 38.11 -22.27
C ALA A 63 -11.42 39.50 -22.80
N MET A 64 -10.37 39.54 -23.62
CA MET A 64 -9.85 40.75 -24.19
C MET A 64 -10.80 41.41 -25.20
N PHE A 65 -11.43 40.63 -26.11
CA PHE A 65 -12.21 41.16 -27.21
C PHE A 65 -13.73 41.21 -26.93
N ALA A 66 -14.28 40.36 -26.09
CA ALA A 66 -15.69 40.38 -25.73
C ALA A 66 -16.02 41.30 -24.55
N GLY A 67 -15.00 41.82 -23.87
CA GLY A 67 -15.14 42.71 -22.73
C GLY A 67 -15.20 44.21 -23.09
N GLN A 68 -15.18 45.07 -22.05
CA GLN A 68 -15.14 46.52 -22.18
C GLN A 68 -13.71 47.10 -22.13
N LEU A 69 -12.70 46.25 -22.35
CA LEU A 69 -11.30 46.63 -22.34
C LEU A 69 -10.98 47.55 -23.55
N ARG A 70 -9.96 48.39 -23.46
CA ARG A 70 -9.51 49.27 -24.58
C ARG A 70 -9.14 48.44 -25.81
N GLU A 71 -8.55 47.29 -25.61
CA GLU A 71 -8.12 46.31 -26.60
C GLU A 71 -9.29 45.78 -27.44
N SER A 72 -10.52 45.78 -26.89
CA SER A 72 -11.71 45.35 -27.62
C SER A 72 -12.06 46.22 -28.83
N ARG A 73 -11.58 47.46 -28.85
CA ARG A 73 -11.81 48.45 -29.95
C ARG A 73 -10.54 48.89 -30.68
N ALA A 74 -9.35 48.48 -30.16
CA ALA A 74 -8.07 48.90 -30.72
C ALA A 74 -7.73 48.09 -31.98
N GLU A 75 -7.43 48.71 -33.10
CA GLU A 75 -7.01 48.03 -34.31
C GLU A 75 -5.67 47.27 -34.14
N ARG A 76 -4.81 47.73 -33.22
CA ARG A 76 -3.53 47.10 -32.87
C ARG A 76 -3.48 46.79 -31.38
N VAL A 77 -3.07 45.56 -31.06
CA VAL A 77 -2.94 45.07 -29.69
C VAL A 77 -1.53 44.52 -29.48
N ARG A 78 -0.80 45.11 -28.53
CA ARG A 78 0.55 44.68 -28.20
C ARG A 78 0.54 43.60 -27.16
N LEU A 79 1.14 42.44 -27.48
CA LEU A 79 1.30 41.31 -26.58
C LEU A 79 2.71 41.34 -25.95
N HIS A 80 2.75 41.50 -24.63
CA HIS A 80 4.01 41.50 -23.90
C HIS A 80 4.43 40.06 -23.53
N GLY A 81 5.73 39.77 -23.65
CA GLY A 81 6.30 38.49 -23.20
C GLY A 81 6.05 37.28 -24.11
N VAL A 82 5.47 37.49 -25.31
CA VAL A 82 5.24 36.40 -26.27
C VAL A 82 6.23 36.54 -27.44
N PRO A 83 7.14 35.57 -27.66
CA PRO A 83 8.03 35.55 -28.81
C PRO A 83 7.24 35.47 -30.13
N PRO A 84 7.69 36.17 -31.20
CA PRO A 84 6.98 36.21 -32.48
C PRO A 84 6.70 34.84 -33.08
N ASP A 85 7.68 33.93 -33.03
CA ASP A 85 7.55 32.59 -33.60
C ASP A 85 6.58 31.73 -32.82
N MET A 86 6.49 31.89 -31.49
CA MET A 86 5.51 31.20 -30.66
C MET A 86 4.09 31.73 -30.91
N LEU A 87 3.96 33.07 -31.07
CA LEU A 87 2.68 33.67 -31.46
C LEU A 87 2.22 33.16 -32.82
N GLN A 88 3.12 33.02 -33.79
CA GLN A 88 2.80 32.47 -35.12
C GLN A 88 2.22 31.04 -34.97
N LEU A 89 2.86 30.15 -34.17
CA LEU A 89 2.41 28.80 -33.97
C LEU A 89 1.02 28.73 -33.29
N LEU A 90 0.76 29.58 -32.29
CA LEU A 90 -0.55 29.66 -31.63
C LEU A 90 -1.65 30.20 -32.55
N LEU A 91 -1.30 31.16 -33.40
CA LEU A 91 -2.20 31.65 -34.41
C LEU A 91 -2.52 30.58 -35.46
N ASP A 92 -1.51 29.90 -35.97
CA ASP A 92 -1.72 28.80 -36.93
C ASP A 92 -2.55 27.67 -36.32
N PHE A 93 -2.32 27.36 -35.04
CA PHE A 93 -3.19 26.43 -34.28
C PHE A 93 -4.65 26.92 -34.24
N SER A 94 -4.87 28.23 -34.02
CA SER A 94 -6.24 28.78 -33.95
C SER A 94 -7.02 28.64 -35.26
N TYR A 95 -6.34 28.60 -36.41
CA TYR A 95 -6.96 28.47 -37.73
C TYR A 95 -6.91 27.08 -38.31
N THR A 96 -6.06 26.17 -37.81
CA THR A 96 -5.83 24.86 -38.40
C THR A 96 -6.09 23.70 -37.43
N GLY A 97 -6.12 23.98 -36.13
CA GLY A 97 -6.16 22.95 -35.07
C GLY A 97 -4.88 22.09 -34.99
N ARG A 98 -3.80 22.53 -35.63
CA ARG A 98 -2.52 21.81 -35.70
C ARG A 98 -1.38 22.67 -35.22
N VAL A 99 -0.45 22.09 -34.46
CA VAL A 99 0.79 22.70 -34.00
C VAL A 99 1.91 21.68 -34.06
N ALA A 100 3.09 22.09 -34.51
CA ALA A 100 4.29 21.27 -34.48
C ALA A 100 5.10 21.62 -33.22
N VAL A 101 5.25 20.63 -32.31
CA VAL A 101 6.06 20.74 -31.10
C VAL A 101 7.39 20.02 -31.34
N SER A 102 8.49 20.70 -31.02
CA SER A 102 9.87 20.20 -31.17
C SER A 102 10.69 20.51 -29.93
N GLY A 103 11.91 19.94 -29.82
CA GLY A 103 12.82 20.22 -28.70
C GLY A 103 13.13 21.70 -28.53
N ASP A 104 13.26 22.43 -29.66
CA ASP A 104 13.63 23.85 -29.63
C ASP A 104 12.47 24.79 -29.24
N ASN A 105 11.21 24.38 -29.45
CA ASN A 105 10.07 25.26 -29.23
C ASN A 105 9.16 24.82 -28.05
N ALA A 106 9.29 23.62 -27.52
CA ALA A 106 8.34 23.05 -26.53
C ALA A 106 8.21 23.93 -25.27
N GLU A 107 9.32 24.34 -24.66
CA GLU A 107 9.31 25.21 -23.49
C GLU A 107 8.77 26.61 -23.76
N PRO A 108 9.32 27.39 -24.76
CA PRO A 108 8.82 28.72 -25.05
C PRO A 108 7.36 28.71 -25.54
N LEU A 109 6.94 27.66 -26.26
CA LEU A 109 5.57 27.51 -26.71
C LEU A 109 4.63 27.21 -25.55
N LEU A 110 5.03 26.37 -24.59
CA LEU A 110 4.25 26.09 -23.36
C LEU A 110 4.05 27.40 -22.57
N ARG A 111 5.10 28.20 -22.37
CA ARG A 111 5.01 29.51 -21.71
C ARG A 111 4.05 30.46 -22.42
N ALA A 112 4.10 30.52 -23.74
CA ALA A 112 3.20 31.36 -24.55
C ALA A 112 1.75 30.83 -24.51
N ALA A 113 1.57 29.50 -24.57
CA ALA A 113 0.27 28.84 -24.49
C ALA A 113 -0.38 29.02 -23.11
N ASP A 114 0.41 28.98 -22.04
CA ASP A 114 -0.06 29.27 -20.69
C ASP A 114 -0.53 30.73 -20.55
N LEU A 115 0.31 31.67 -20.95
CA LEU A 115 0.01 33.10 -20.89
C LEU A 115 -1.24 33.46 -21.70
N LEU A 116 -1.35 32.95 -22.91
CA LEU A 116 -2.47 33.23 -23.84
C LEU A 116 -3.63 32.21 -23.67
N GLN A 117 -3.58 31.35 -22.68
CA GLN A 117 -4.63 30.38 -22.34
C GLN A 117 -5.04 29.47 -23.52
N PHE A 118 -4.06 28.74 -24.08
CA PHE A 118 -4.26 27.67 -25.05
C PHE A 118 -4.02 26.31 -24.37
N PRO A 119 -5.01 25.75 -23.62
CA PRO A 119 -4.79 24.54 -22.82
C PRO A 119 -4.36 23.34 -23.65
N ALA A 120 -4.95 23.11 -24.81
CA ALA A 120 -4.61 21.99 -25.69
C ALA A 120 -3.14 22.04 -26.18
N VAL A 121 -2.62 23.23 -26.51
CA VAL A 121 -1.23 23.42 -26.93
C VAL A 121 -0.29 23.23 -25.73
N LYS A 122 -0.67 23.75 -24.55
CA LYS A 122 0.06 23.57 -23.31
C LYS A 122 0.19 22.08 -22.95
N GLU A 123 -0.90 21.32 -23.04
CA GLU A 123 -0.90 19.86 -22.82
C GLU A 123 -0.04 19.12 -23.84
N ALA A 124 -0.11 19.48 -25.12
CA ALA A 124 0.72 18.88 -26.16
C ALA A 124 2.23 19.12 -25.91
N CYS A 125 2.61 20.35 -25.52
CA CYS A 125 3.99 20.66 -25.14
C CYS A 125 4.40 19.88 -23.89
N GLY A 126 3.54 19.79 -22.88
CA GLY A 126 3.79 18.99 -21.68
C GLY A 126 3.99 17.51 -21.99
N ALA A 127 3.17 16.93 -22.87
CA ALA A 127 3.30 15.55 -23.31
C ALA A 127 4.59 15.29 -24.09
N PHE A 128 5.03 16.25 -24.91
CA PHE A 128 6.32 16.17 -25.59
C PHE A 128 7.49 16.21 -24.59
N LEU A 129 7.49 17.18 -23.65
CA LEU A 129 8.53 17.32 -22.63
C LEU A 129 8.64 16.11 -21.70
N GLN A 130 7.53 15.41 -21.43
CA GLN A 130 7.55 14.15 -20.68
C GLN A 130 8.42 13.07 -21.35
N GLN A 131 8.47 13.04 -22.69
CA GLN A 131 9.27 12.07 -23.44
C GLN A 131 10.76 12.42 -23.46
N GLN A 132 11.10 13.67 -23.09
CA GLN A 132 12.48 14.17 -23.05
C GLN A 132 13.07 14.18 -21.63
N LEU A 133 12.37 13.57 -20.64
CA LEU A 133 12.86 13.49 -19.27
C LEU A 133 14.09 12.57 -19.18
N ASP A 134 15.15 13.11 -18.59
CA ASP A 134 16.39 12.41 -18.29
C ASP A 134 16.95 12.81 -16.90
N LEU A 135 18.04 12.17 -16.49
CA LEU A 135 18.69 12.44 -15.20
C LEU A 135 19.23 13.87 -15.09
N ALA A 136 19.62 14.48 -16.21
CA ALA A 136 20.21 15.82 -16.20
C ALA A 136 19.15 16.91 -16.03
N ASN A 137 17.94 16.71 -16.59
CA ASN A 137 16.90 17.73 -16.67
C ASN A 137 15.71 17.52 -15.73
N CYS A 138 15.55 16.35 -15.10
CA CYS A 138 14.32 15.96 -14.38
C CYS A 138 13.92 16.94 -13.26
N LEU A 139 14.89 17.49 -12.52
CA LEU A 139 14.61 18.47 -11.44
C LEU A 139 14.17 19.82 -12.02
N ASP A 140 14.85 20.31 -13.05
CA ASP A 140 14.52 21.57 -13.71
C ASP A 140 13.15 21.46 -14.42
N MET A 141 12.84 20.32 -15.03
CA MET A 141 11.54 20.02 -15.63
C MET A 141 10.43 19.97 -14.60
N GLN A 142 10.70 19.44 -13.41
CA GLN A 142 9.72 19.48 -12.32
C GLN A 142 9.45 20.91 -11.86
N ASP A 143 10.50 21.72 -11.68
CA ASP A 143 10.37 23.15 -11.33
C ASP A 143 9.57 23.92 -12.39
N PHE A 144 9.89 23.66 -13.65
CA PHE A 144 9.19 24.25 -14.79
C PHE A 144 7.69 23.85 -14.80
N ALA A 145 7.41 22.57 -14.64
CA ALA A 145 6.03 22.07 -14.63
C ALA A 145 5.20 22.62 -13.47
N GLU A 146 5.79 22.74 -12.28
CA GLU A 146 5.15 23.34 -11.10
C GLU A 146 4.90 24.84 -11.32
N ALA A 147 5.87 25.60 -11.89
CA ALA A 147 5.75 27.04 -12.16
C ALA A 147 4.63 27.36 -13.16
N PHE A 148 4.43 26.51 -14.16
CA PHE A 148 3.39 26.69 -15.18
C PHE A 148 2.13 25.84 -14.92
N SER A 149 1.97 25.24 -13.72
CA SER A 149 0.81 24.42 -13.36
C SER A 149 0.50 23.34 -14.41
N CYS A 150 1.55 22.67 -14.92
CA CYS A 150 1.44 21.58 -15.88
C CYS A 150 1.43 20.24 -15.14
N SER A 151 0.26 19.85 -14.61
CA SER A 151 0.10 18.71 -13.70
C SER A 151 0.59 17.38 -14.31
N GLY A 152 0.37 17.17 -15.61
CA GLY A 152 0.82 15.98 -16.32
C GLY A 152 2.35 15.85 -16.31
N LEU A 153 3.06 16.94 -16.70
CA LEU A 153 4.52 16.98 -16.71
C LEU A 153 5.10 16.92 -15.29
N ALA A 154 4.50 17.64 -14.33
CA ALA A 154 4.92 17.61 -12.92
C ALA A 154 4.85 16.19 -12.34
N SER A 155 3.75 15.48 -12.58
CA SER A 155 3.57 14.10 -12.13
C SER A 155 4.53 13.13 -12.82
N ALA A 156 4.81 13.33 -14.12
CA ALA A 156 5.76 12.50 -14.85
C ALA A 156 7.20 12.72 -14.38
N ALA A 157 7.61 13.98 -14.17
CA ALA A 157 8.91 14.34 -13.63
C ALA A 157 9.09 13.78 -12.20
N GLN A 158 8.08 13.90 -11.33
CA GLN A 158 8.13 13.32 -10.00
C GLN A 158 8.30 11.79 -10.05
N ARG A 159 7.51 11.08 -10.86
CA ARG A 159 7.67 9.62 -11.01
C ARG A 159 9.05 9.23 -11.55
N PHE A 160 9.58 10.01 -12.50
CA PHE A 160 10.93 9.78 -13.03
C PHE A 160 11.99 9.95 -11.93
N ILE A 161 11.94 11.05 -11.18
CA ILE A 161 12.86 11.33 -10.06
C ILE A 161 12.78 10.22 -9.00
N LEU A 162 11.57 9.83 -8.59
CA LEU A 162 11.38 8.78 -7.59
C LEU A 162 11.97 7.43 -8.02
N ARG A 163 11.99 7.14 -9.32
CA ARG A 163 12.62 5.93 -9.87
C ARG A 163 14.14 5.98 -9.88
N HIS A 164 14.70 7.17 -10.10
CA HIS A 164 16.13 7.37 -10.37
C HIS A 164 16.85 8.22 -9.32
N VAL A 165 16.22 8.45 -8.16
CA VAL A 165 16.77 9.34 -7.12
C VAL A 165 18.16 8.92 -6.62
N GLY A 166 18.46 7.63 -6.61
CA GLY A 166 19.76 7.09 -6.24
C GLY A 166 20.88 7.42 -7.24
N GLU A 167 20.51 7.71 -8.50
CA GLU A 167 21.40 8.00 -9.61
C GLU A 167 21.66 9.50 -9.78
N LEU A 168 20.95 10.36 -9.01
CA LEU A 168 21.16 11.81 -9.05
C LEU A 168 22.60 12.18 -8.69
N GLY A 169 23.20 13.04 -9.49
CA GLY A 169 24.54 13.56 -9.27
C GLY A 169 24.67 14.37 -7.98
N ALA A 170 25.92 14.57 -7.52
CA ALA A 170 26.18 15.34 -6.31
C ALA A 170 25.62 16.77 -6.40
N GLU A 171 25.84 17.46 -7.52
CA GLU A 171 25.37 18.84 -7.76
C GLU A 171 23.83 18.94 -7.72
N GLN A 172 23.13 17.97 -8.31
CA GLN A 172 21.67 17.92 -8.29
C GLN A 172 21.14 17.70 -6.87
N LEU A 173 21.78 16.81 -6.12
CA LEU A 173 21.43 16.55 -4.74
C LEU A 173 21.70 17.76 -3.84
N GLU A 174 22.79 18.50 -4.10
CA GLU A 174 23.12 19.73 -3.37
C GLU A 174 22.11 20.86 -3.61
N ARG A 175 21.57 20.96 -4.82
CA ARG A 175 20.54 21.97 -5.17
C ARG A 175 19.16 21.63 -4.61
N LEU A 176 18.93 20.38 -4.14
CA LEU A 176 17.61 19.93 -3.70
C LEU A 176 17.19 20.61 -2.39
N PRO A 177 16.06 21.33 -2.33
CA PRO A 177 15.53 21.88 -1.09
C PRO A 177 15.11 20.77 -0.11
N LEU A 178 15.27 21.02 1.20
CA LEU A 178 14.86 20.08 2.26
C LEU A 178 13.41 19.57 2.10
N ALA A 179 12.48 20.49 1.86
CA ALA A 179 11.06 20.15 1.72
C ALA A 179 10.80 19.15 0.59
N ARG A 180 11.55 19.26 -0.51
CA ARG A 180 11.44 18.36 -1.66
C ARG A 180 12.07 17.00 -1.36
N LEU A 181 13.25 16.98 -0.74
CA LEU A 181 13.88 15.72 -0.31
C LEU A 181 13.00 14.96 0.67
N LEU A 182 12.40 15.65 1.65
CA LEU A 182 11.46 15.04 2.59
C LEU A 182 10.21 14.48 1.87
N ARG A 183 9.68 15.21 0.86
CA ARG A 183 8.56 14.73 0.04
C ARG A 183 8.93 13.43 -0.67
N TYR A 184 10.12 13.34 -1.28
CA TYR A 184 10.58 12.12 -1.95
C TYR A 184 10.82 10.96 -0.96
N LEU A 185 11.48 11.22 0.17
CA LEU A 185 11.72 10.20 1.19
C LEU A 185 10.44 9.66 1.82
N ARG A 186 9.38 10.43 1.89
CA ARG A 186 8.07 10.01 2.42
C ARG A 186 7.18 9.32 1.39
N ASP A 187 7.48 9.48 0.11
CA ASP A 187 6.67 8.93 -0.99
C ASP A 187 6.85 7.41 -1.08
N ASP A 188 5.74 6.67 -1.16
CA ASP A 188 5.75 5.21 -1.33
C ASP A 188 6.30 4.77 -2.69
N GLY A 189 6.22 5.65 -3.69
CA GLY A 189 6.77 5.45 -5.03
C GLY A 189 8.30 5.58 -5.13
N LEU A 190 8.99 5.94 -4.03
CA LEU A 190 10.45 6.00 -4.02
C LEU A 190 11.07 4.64 -4.33
N CYS A 191 11.75 4.55 -5.46
CA CYS A 191 12.33 3.31 -5.94
C CYS A 191 13.76 3.14 -5.40
N VAL A 192 13.88 2.33 -4.36
CA VAL A 192 15.17 1.96 -3.76
C VAL A 192 15.20 0.43 -3.61
N PRO A 193 16.35 -0.20 -3.90
CA PRO A 193 16.47 -1.66 -3.76
C PRO A 193 16.38 -2.13 -2.31
N LYS A 194 16.76 -1.27 -1.38
CA LYS A 194 16.73 -1.50 0.08
C LYS A 194 16.61 -0.16 0.77
N GLU A 195 16.04 -0.15 1.97
CA GLU A 195 15.83 1.10 2.74
C GLU A 195 17.16 1.76 3.16
N GLU A 196 18.25 1.01 3.23
CA GLU A 196 19.61 1.56 3.43
C GLU A 196 19.98 2.59 2.34
N ALA A 197 19.47 2.44 1.12
CA ALA A 197 19.74 3.41 0.06
C ALA A 197 19.03 4.75 0.31
N ALA A 198 17.81 4.72 0.86
CA ALA A 198 17.10 5.93 1.29
C ALA A 198 17.84 6.63 2.45
N TYR A 199 18.36 5.86 3.41
CA TYR A 199 19.23 6.39 4.48
C TYR A 199 20.49 7.04 3.91
N GLN A 200 21.18 6.38 2.98
CA GLN A 200 22.38 6.93 2.34
C GLN A 200 22.11 8.20 1.54
N LEU A 201 20.96 8.27 0.85
CA LEU A 201 20.54 9.47 0.14
C LEU A 201 20.39 10.66 1.10
N ALA A 202 19.69 10.46 2.22
CA ALA A 202 19.53 11.48 3.25
C ALA A 202 20.87 11.93 3.86
N LEU A 203 21.77 10.96 4.14
CA LEU A 203 23.08 11.23 4.70
C LEU A 203 24.00 11.98 3.73
N ARG A 204 23.99 11.61 2.44
CA ARG A 204 24.72 12.33 1.38
C ARG A 204 24.29 13.79 1.31
N TRP A 205 22.99 14.05 1.36
CA TRP A 205 22.46 15.42 1.31
C TRP A 205 22.93 16.25 2.51
N VAL A 206 22.94 15.69 3.73
CA VAL A 206 23.46 16.40 4.91
C VAL A 206 24.97 16.65 4.80
N ARG A 207 25.73 15.64 4.34
CA ARG A 207 27.19 15.73 4.19
C ARG A 207 27.66 16.70 3.11
N ALA A 208 26.80 17.09 2.18
CA ALA A 208 27.12 18.10 1.17
C ALA A 208 27.27 19.51 1.80
N ASP A 209 26.54 19.85 2.87
CA ASP A 209 26.69 21.12 3.60
C ASP A 209 26.36 20.88 5.11
N PRO A 210 27.26 20.24 5.87
CA PRO A 210 26.99 19.87 7.25
C PRO A 210 26.65 21.07 8.15
N PRO A 211 27.28 22.26 8.04
CA PRO A 211 26.98 23.39 8.91
C PRO A 211 25.53 23.86 8.82
N ARG A 212 24.94 23.81 7.62
CA ARG A 212 23.56 24.25 7.40
C ARG A 212 22.53 23.13 7.54
N ARG A 213 22.92 21.89 7.25
CA ARG A 213 21.97 20.78 7.06
C ARG A 213 21.90 19.79 8.21
N ALA A 214 22.93 19.72 9.07
CA ALA A 214 22.94 18.78 10.19
C ALA A 214 21.74 18.95 11.16
N ALA A 215 21.26 20.19 11.34
CA ALA A 215 20.08 20.46 12.16
C ALA A 215 18.79 19.79 11.65
N HIS A 216 18.71 19.46 10.36
CA HIS A 216 17.57 18.81 9.73
C HIS A 216 17.63 17.28 9.76
N TRP A 217 18.73 16.71 10.25
CA TRP A 217 18.93 15.27 10.29
C TRP A 217 17.79 14.48 10.97
N PRO A 218 17.23 14.90 12.12
CA PRO A 218 16.13 14.17 12.75
C PRO A 218 14.90 14.04 11.85
N GLN A 219 14.57 15.08 11.09
CA GLN A 219 13.41 15.07 10.17
C GLN A 219 13.65 14.17 8.97
N LEU A 220 14.89 14.12 8.46
CA LEU A 220 15.28 13.22 7.37
C LEU A 220 15.30 11.77 7.84
N LEU A 221 15.85 11.50 9.02
CA LEU A 221 15.87 10.16 9.59
C LEU A 221 14.45 9.64 9.89
N GLU A 222 13.53 10.53 10.30
CA GLU A 222 12.12 10.21 10.46
C GLU A 222 11.43 9.82 9.14
N ALA A 223 11.88 10.34 8.01
CA ALA A 223 11.35 10.00 6.69
C ALA A 223 11.90 8.67 6.13
N VAL A 224 12.96 8.14 6.72
CA VAL A 224 13.52 6.81 6.41
C VAL A 224 12.77 5.75 7.21
N ARG A 225 12.44 4.62 6.57
CA ARG A 225 11.70 3.51 7.20
C ARG A 225 12.67 2.58 7.94
N LEU A 226 13.26 3.08 9.02
CA LEU A 226 14.27 2.37 9.83
C LEU A 226 13.88 0.95 10.25
N PRO A 227 12.60 0.61 10.54
CA PRO A 227 12.18 -0.76 10.83
C PRO A 227 12.55 -1.79 9.75
N PHE A 228 12.69 -1.35 8.49
CA PHE A 228 13.01 -2.20 7.33
C PHE A 228 14.48 -2.11 6.90
N VAL A 229 15.31 -1.38 7.63
CA VAL A 229 16.78 -1.41 7.51
C VAL A 229 17.28 -2.69 8.17
N ARG A 230 18.16 -3.44 7.51
CA ARG A 230 18.71 -4.68 8.06
C ARG A 230 19.37 -4.45 9.42
N ARG A 231 19.12 -5.36 10.37
CA ARG A 231 19.59 -5.25 11.77
C ARG A 231 21.08 -4.96 11.89
N PHE A 232 21.91 -5.69 11.13
CA PHE A 232 23.35 -5.46 11.13
C PHE A 232 23.70 -4.04 10.66
N TYR A 233 23.05 -3.55 9.58
CA TYR A 233 23.29 -2.22 9.06
C TYR A 233 22.85 -1.12 10.04
N LEU A 234 21.72 -1.35 10.71
CA LEU A 234 21.19 -0.44 11.72
C LEU A 234 22.20 -0.25 12.86
N LEU A 235 22.83 -1.34 13.34
CA LEU A 235 23.81 -1.33 14.41
C LEU A 235 25.16 -0.74 13.95
N ALA A 236 25.67 -1.21 12.82
CA ALA A 236 27.02 -0.88 12.37
C ALA A 236 27.16 0.51 11.74
N HIS A 237 26.07 1.03 11.12
CA HIS A 237 26.14 2.26 10.33
C HIS A 237 25.21 3.35 10.81
N VAL A 238 23.97 3.03 11.23
CA VAL A 238 23.03 4.06 11.66
C VAL A 238 23.30 4.49 13.07
N GLU A 239 23.48 3.56 14.00
CA GLU A 239 23.76 3.87 15.40
C GLU A 239 25.14 4.49 15.62
N ALA A 240 26.14 4.03 14.85
CA ALA A 240 27.49 4.54 14.91
C ALA A 240 27.65 5.94 14.28
N GLU A 241 26.64 6.44 13.54
CA GLU A 241 26.68 7.77 12.93
C GLU A 241 26.66 8.88 14.00
N PRO A 242 27.67 9.77 14.04
CA PRO A 242 27.76 10.82 15.05
C PRO A 242 26.52 11.75 15.11
N LEU A 243 25.83 11.94 13.98
CA LEU A 243 24.58 12.70 13.89
C LEU A 243 23.40 12.01 14.60
N VAL A 244 23.47 10.69 14.76
CA VAL A 244 22.45 9.88 15.47
C VAL A 244 22.82 9.75 16.94
N ALA A 245 24.07 9.39 17.24
CA ALA A 245 24.54 9.05 18.59
C ALA A 245 24.35 10.18 19.62
N ARG A 246 24.37 11.44 19.17
CA ARG A 246 24.23 12.63 20.05
C ARG A 246 22.85 13.30 19.94
N CYS A 247 21.90 12.69 19.23
CA CYS A 247 20.60 13.28 18.93
C CYS A 247 19.47 12.50 19.61
N PRO A 248 18.85 13.00 20.70
CA PRO A 248 17.77 12.28 21.39
C PRO A 248 16.58 11.92 20.51
N PRO A 249 16.09 12.78 19.58
CA PRO A 249 15.06 12.39 18.63
C PRO A 249 15.46 11.20 17.75
N CYS A 250 16.72 11.18 17.24
CA CYS A 250 17.21 10.09 16.41
C CYS A 250 17.32 8.77 17.19
N LEU A 251 17.77 8.84 18.45
CA LEU A 251 17.84 7.67 19.34
C LEU A 251 16.46 7.08 19.64
N ARG A 252 15.41 7.92 19.72
CA ARG A 252 14.02 7.41 19.85
C ARG A 252 13.57 6.66 18.61
N LEU A 253 13.86 7.19 17.41
CA LEU A 253 13.55 6.51 16.16
C LEU A 253 14.31 5.18 16.02
N LEU A 254 15.56 5.15 16.45
CA LEU A 254 16.37 3.93 16.44
C LEU A 254 15.80 2.88 17.41
N ARG A 255 15.39 3.29 18.61
CA ARG A 255 14.74 2.40 19.57
C ARG A 255 13.43 1.85 19.01
N GLU A 256 12.60 2.69 18.43
CA GLU A 256 11.35 2.29 17.78
C GLU A 256 11.59 1.23 16.71
N ALA A 257 12.61 1.41 15.85
CA ALA A 257 12.97 0.44 14.82
C ALA A 257 13.44 -0.90 15.41
N ARG A 258 14.23 -0.86 16.48
CA ARG A 258 14.69 -2.07 17.18
C ARG A 258 13.56 -2.82 17.86
N ASP A 259 12.66 -2.09 18.50
CA ASP A 259 11.50 -2.68 19.18
C ASP A 259 10.57 -3.34 18.15
N PHE A 260 10.40 -2.73 16.98
CA PHE A 260 9.68 -3.33 15.86
C PHE A 260 10.35 -4.63 15.37
N GLN A 261 11.66 -4.60 15.13
CA GLN A 261 12.43 -5.77 14.66
C GLN A 261 12.49 -6.90 15.70
N ALA A 262 12.38 -6.57 16.97
CA ALA A 262 12.35 -7.53 18.09
C ALA A 262 10.94 -7.98 18.45
N ALA A 263 9.91 -7.60 17.66
CA ALA A 263 8.50 -7.88 17.90
C ALA A 263 8.03 -7.53 19.33
N ARG A 264 8.64 -6.52 19.96
CA ARG A 264 8.29 -6.10 21.34
C ARG A 264 6.90 -5.48 21.49
N TYR A 265 6.20 -5.28 20.40
CA TYR A 265 4.79 -4.87 20.37
C TYR A 265 4.12 -5.44 19.12
N ASP A 266 2.82 -5.64 19.20
CA ASP A 266 2.05 -5.99 18.02
C ASP A 266 2.07 -4.79 17.04
N ARG A 267 2.52 -5.04 15.82
CA ARG A 267 2.62 -4.03 14.76
C ARG A 267 1.27 -3.45 14.36
N HIS A 268 0.19 -4.20 14.58
CA HIS A 268 -1.18 -3.80 14.28
C HIS A 268 -1.84 -3.01 15.40
N ASP A 269 -1.31 -3.05 16.62
CA ASP A 269 -1.83 -2.32 17.77
C ASP A 269 -1.60 -0.80 17.69
N ARG A 270 -0.60 -0.37 16.94
CA ARG A 270 -0.34 1.05 16.70
C ARG A 270 -1.09 1.54 15.47
N GLY A 271 -1.62 2.77 15.54
CA GLY A 271 -2.30 3.41 14.41
C GLY A 271 -1.42 3.44 13.14
N PRO A 272 -2.01 3.68 11.96
CA PRO A 272 -1.34 3.62 10.68
C PRO A 272 -0.14 4.59 10.66
N CYS A 273 1.05 4.04 10.54
CA CYS A 273 2.29 4.79 10.43
C CYS A 273 2.99 4.41 9.12
N PRO A 274 3.18 5.34 8.18
CA PRO A 274 3.85 5.06 6.91
C PRO A 274 5.24 4.45 7.07
N ARG A 275 5.95 4.76 8.17
CA ARG A 275 7.27 4.20 8.47
C ARG A 275 7.26 2.72 8.83
N MET A 276 6.09 2.19 9.22
CA MET A 276 5.89 0.79 9.59
C MET A 276 5.41 -0.08 8.41
N ARG A 277 5.40 0.49 7.21
CA ARG A 277 5.09 -0.25 5.96
C ARG A 277 6.33 -0.29 5.07
N PRO A 278 6.68 -1.44 4.47
CA PRO A 278 7.80 -1.51 3.53
C PRO A 278 7.47 -0.74 2.25
N ARG A 279 8.51 -0.26 1.56
CA ARG A 279 8.32 0.33 0.21
C ARG A 279 8.09 -0.77 -0.81
N PRO A 280 7.13 -0.61 -1.72
CA PRO A 280 6.89 -1.59 -2.78
C PRO A 280 8.15 -1.90 -3.61
N SER A 281 9.00 -0.89 -3.84
CA SER A 281 10.24 -1.03 -4.62
C SER A 281 11.28 -1.93 -3.97
N THR A 282 11.23 -2.13 -2.66
CA THR A 282 12.15 -3.05 -1.96
C THR A 282 11.81 -4.51 -2.21
N GLY A 283 10.64 -4.80 -2.80
CA GLY A 283 10.14 -6.15 -2.98
C GLY A 283 9.71 -6.84 -1.67
N LEU A 284 9.82 -6.16 -0.53
CA LEU A 284 9.30 -6.66 0.74
C LEU A 284 7.81 -6.33 0.83
N ALA A 285 6.99 -7.35 1.01
CA ALA A 285 5.54 -7.21 1.18
C ALA A 285 5.09 -7.84 2.50
N GLU A 286 4.10 -7.25 3.12
CA GLU A 286 3.32 -7.90 4.18
C GLU A 286 2.28 -8.78 3.50
N ILE A 287 2.26 -10.06 3.86
CA ILE A 287 1.43 -11.09 3.23
C ILE A 287 0.56 -11.79 4.27
N LEU A 288 -0.61 -12.24 3.85
CA LEU A 288 -1.44 -13.16 4.62
C LEU A 288 -0.94 -14.57 4.38
N VAL A 289 -0.73 -15.34 5.44
CA VAL A 289 -0.37 -16.76 5.37
C VAL A 289 -1.49 -17.57 5.98
N LEU A 290 -1.92 -18.59 5.26
CA LEU A 290 -2.89 -19.59 5.70
C LEU A 290 -2.15 -20.87 6.00
N VAL A 291 -2.53 -21.53 7.07
CA VAL A 291 -1.95 -22.81 7.51
C VAL A 291 -3.07 -23.78 7.82
N GLY A 292 -3.07 -24.92 7.19
CA GLY A 292 -3.95 -26.03 7.46
C GLY A 292 -5.43 -25.75 7.22
N GLY A 293 -6.28 -26.32 8.07
CA GLY A 293 -7.73 -26.33 7.94
C GLY A 293 -8.25 -27.64 7.37
N CYS A 294 -9.51 -27.65 7.00
CA CYS A 294 -10.16 -28.81 6.39
C CYS A 294 -10.85 -28.38 5.09
N ASP A 295 -10.90 -29.30 4.13
CA ASP A 295 -11.66 -29.17 2.89
C ASP A 295 -13.14 -29.57 3.08
N GLN A 296 -13.90 -29.61 1.97
CA GLN A 296 -15.33 -29.97 2.00
C GLN A 296 -15.61 -31.43 2.45
N ASP A 297 -14.64 -32.31 2.34
CA ASP A 297 -14.73 -33.72 2.73
C ASP A 297 -14.29 -33.93 4.19
N CYS A 298 -13.93 -32.84 4.89
CA CYS A 298 -13.32 -32.81 6.22
C CYS A 298 -11.93 -33.45 6.27
N ASP A 299 -11.24 -33.53 5.12
CA ASP A 299 -9.86 -33.97 5.08
C ASP A 299 -8.93 -32.83 5.52
N GLU A 300 -7.95 -33.19 6.34
CA GLU A 300 -6.99 -32.22 6.88
C GLU A 300 -6.05 -31.72 5.78
N LEU A 301 -5.94 -30.41 5.65
CA LEU A 301 -4.99 -29.75 4.75
C LEU A 301 -3.68 -29.48 5.49
N VAL A 302 -2.59 -29.87 4.90
CA VAL A 302 -1.22 -29.59 5.39
C VAL A 302 -0.53 -28.46 4.61
N THR A 303 -1.25 -27.86 3.68
CA THR A 303 -0.72 -26.78 2.83
C THR A 303 -0.56 -25.49 3.62
N VAL A 304 0.50 -24.76 3.28
CA VAL A 304 0.74 -23.40 3.74
C VAL A 304 0.79 -22.50 2.52
N ASP A 305 -0.23 -21.66 2.38
CA ASP A 305 -0.39 -20.76 1.25
C ASP A 305 -0.25 -19.31 1.69
N CYS A 306 0.23 -18.46 0.80
CA CYS A 306 0.33 -17.04 1.08
C CYS A 306 -0.33 -16.17 0.01
N TYR A 307 -1.01 -15.14 0.48
CA TYR A 307 -1.65 -14.12 -0.35
C TYR A 307 -0.90 -12.80 -0.27
N ASN A 308 -0.55 -12.26 -1.43
CA ASN A 308 0.04 -10.93 -1.51
C ASN A 308 -1.04 -9.91 -1.91
N PRO A 309 -1.48 -9.02 -1.01
CA PRO A 309 -2.55 -8.06 -1.29
C PRO A 309 -2.17 -6.98 -2.31
N GLN A 310 -0.86 -6.77 -2.57
CA GLN A 310 -0.40 -5.81 -3.58
C GLN A 310 -0.58 -6.34 -5.01
N THR A 311 -0.48 -7.66 -5.19
CA THR A 311 -0.61 -8.30 -6.51
C THR A 311 -1.91 -9.05 -6.69
N GLY A 312 -2.65 -9.32 -5.61
CA GLY A 312 -3.86 -10.15 -5.62
C GLY A 312 -3.59 -11.63 -5.90
N GLN A 313 -2.34 -12.10 -5.72
CA GLN A 313 -1.93 -13.45 -6.09
C GLN A 313 -1.68 -14.34 -4.87
N TRP A 314 -2.13 -15.58 -4.97
CA TRP A 314 -1.78 -16.67 -4.09
C TRP A 314 -0.53 -17.38 -4.55
N ARG A 315 0.25 -17.86 -3.60
CA ARG A 315 1.42 -18.72 -3.84
C ARG A 315 1.52 -19.77 -2.75
N TYR A 316 1.82 -20.97 -3.15
CA TYR A 316 2.23 -22.02 -2.23
C TYR A 316 3.55 -21.62 -1.54
N LEU A 317 3.62 -21.85 -0.25
CA LEU A 317 4.74 -21.46 0.60
C LEU A 317 5.52 -22.66 1.10
N ALA A 318 4.83 -23.63 1.71
CA ALA A 318 5.41 -24.83 2.31
C ALA A 318 4.32 -25.87 2.57
N GLU A 319 4.74 -27.09 2.98
CA GLU A 319 3.88 -28.06 3.64
C GLU A 319 4.18 -28.08 5.14
N PHE A 320 3.16 -28.30 5.95
CA PHE A 320 3.36 -28.60 7.35
C PHE A 320 3.91 -30.01 7.46
N PRO A 321 4.96 -30.25 8.28
CA PRO A 321 5.72 -31.50 8.24
C PRO A 321 5.05 -32.70 8.92
N ASP A 322 3.93 -32.49 9.61
CA ASP A 322 3.22 -33.50 10.40
C ASP A 322 1.70 -33.28 10.29
N HIS A 323 0.90 -34.05 11.02
CA HIS A 323 -0.53 -33.82 11.15
C HIS A 323 -0.78 -32.65 12.13
N LEU A 324 -1.57 -31.67 11.68
CA LEU A 324 -1.97 -30.54 12.52
C LEU A 324 -3.02 -30.95 13.57
N GLY A 325 -3.86 -31.90 13.18
CA GLY A 325 -5.06 -32.26 13.95
C GLY A 325 -6.06 -31.10 14.03
N GLY A 326 -7.08 -31.24 14.85
CA GLY A 326 -8.05 -30.18 15.14
C GLY A 326 -7.66 -29.33 16.34
N GLY A 327 -8.18 -28.10 16.43
CA GLY A 327 -8.08 -27.27 17.64
C GLY A 327 -6.69 -26.71 17.95
N TYR A 328 -5.78 -26.68 16.98
CA TYR A 328 -4.48 -25.98 17.09
C TYR A 328 -4.65 -24.46 17.11
N SER A 329 -3.64 -23.75 17.56
CA SER A 329 -3.60 -22.30 17.49
C SER A 329 -2.37 -21.83 16.71
N ILE A 330 -2.52 -20.70 15.99
CA ILE A 330 -1.48 -20.12 15.14
C ILE A 330 -1.25 -18.66 15.50
N VAL A 331 0.01 -18.25 15.48
CA VAL A 331 0.40 -16.86 15.73
C VAL A 331 1.71 -16.51 15.02
N ALA A 332 1.88 -15.25 14.63
CA ALA A 332 3.13 -14.74 14.11
C ALA A 332 3.92 -14.01 15.22
N LEU A 333 5.12 -14.47 15.51
CA LEU A 333 6.06 -13.80 16.41
C LEU A 333 7.23 -13.24 15.57
N GLY A 334 7.29 -11.92 15.49
CA GLY A 334 8.20 -11.26 14.57
C GLY A 334 7.83 -11.55 13.12
N ASN A 335 8.63 -12.35 12.46
CA ASN A 335 8.40 -12.79 11.08
C ASN A 335 8.35 -14.32 10.93
N ASP A 336 8.31 -15.03 12.04
CA ASP A 336 8.16 -16.49 12.08
C ASP A 336 6.75 -16.85 12.53
N ILE A 337 6.26 -18.00 12.06
CA ILE A 337 4.92 -18.50 12.40
C ILE A 337 5.08 -19.62 13.41
N TYR A 338 4.24 -19.61 14.44
CA TYR A 338 4.19 -20.65 15.44
C TYR A 338 2.82 -21.32 15.42
N VAL A 339 2.84 -22.64 15.38
CA VAL A 339 1.66 -23.50 15.51
C VAL A 339 1.80 -24.26 16.83
N THR A 340 0.77 -24.22 17.67
CA THR A 340 0.81 -24.79 19.02
C THR A 340 -0.31 -25.78 19.23
N GLY A 341 -0.01 -26.93 19.83
CA GLY A 341 -0.97 -27.94 20.28
C GLY A 341 -1.86 -28.51 19.17
N GLY A 342 -3.07 -28.85 19.52
CA GLY A 342 -4.04 -29.52 18.66
C GLY A 342 -4.32 -30.94 19.14
N SER A 343 -5.09 -31.72 18.38
CA SER A 343 -5.49 -33.08 18.70
C SER A 343 -5.82 -33.88 17.45
N ASP A 344 -5.50 -35.18 17.46
CA ASP A 344 -5.97 -36.14 16.44
C ASP A 344 -7.33 -36.79 16.83
N GLY A 345 -8.00 -36.25 17.84
CA GLY A 345 -9.25 -36.80 18.39
C GLY A 345 -9.03 -37.91 19.41
N SER A 346 -7.83 -38.47 19.53
CA SER A 346 -7.45 -39.47 20.50
C SER A 346 -6.41 -38.98 21.52
N ARG A 347 -5.52 -38.09 21.08
CA ARG A 347 -4.42 -37.56 21.88
C ARG A 347 -4.32 -36.05 21.69
N LEU A 348 -4.12 -35.35 22.80
CA LEU A 348 -3.76 -33.91 22.80
C LEU A 348 -2.27 -33.74 22.55
N TYR A 349 -1.91 -32.70 21.83
CA TYR A 349 -0.54 -32.36 21.51
C TYR A 349 -0.04 -31.22 22.39
N ASP A 350 1.23 -31.33 22.83
CA ASP A 350 2.01 -30.28 23.46
C ASP A 350 3.10 -29.74 22.53
N CYS A 351 3.25 -30.30 21.34
CA CYS A 351 4.24 -29.88 20.35
C CYS A 351 4.03 -28.45 19.90
N VAL A 352 5.12 -27.80 19.56
CA VAL A 352 5.16 -26.44 19.01
C VAL A 352 6.06 -26.41 17.78
N TRP A 353 5.48 -26.03 16.67
CA TRP A 353 6.18 -25.90 15.41
C TRP A 353 6.44 -24.44 15.07
N ARG A 354 7.66 -24.16 14.65
CA ARG A 354 8.08 -22.84 14.17
C ARG A 354 8.42 -22.91 12.68
N TYR A 355 7.72 -22.11 11.90
CA TYR A 355 8.11 -21.82 10.52
C TYR A 355 9.06 -20.63 10.49
N ASN A 356 10.29 -20.88 10.03
CA ASN A 356 11.28 -19.84 9.82
C ASN A 356 11.12 -19.25 8.41
N SER A 357 10.57 -18.04 8.33
CA SER A 357 10.29 -17.37 7.06
C SER A 357 11.53 -17.03 6.22
N SER A 358 12.71 -16.97 6.84
CA SER A 358 13.97 -16.63 6.15
C SER A 358 14.54 -17.78 5.34
N VAL A 359 14.35 -19.01 5.81
CA VAL A 359 14.84 -20.25 5.17
C VAL A 359 13.75 -21.12 4.60
N ASN A 360 12.50 -20.78 4.87
CA ASN A 360 11.30 -21.49 4.40
C ASN A 360 11.22 -22.93 4.94
N GLU A 361 11.51 -23.10 6.23
CA GLU A 361 11.58 -24.40 6.88
C GLU A 361 10.80 -24.42 8.18
N TRP A 362 10.16 -25.56 8.46
CA TRP A 362 9.54 -25.88 9.74
C TRP A 362 10.54 -26.56 10.67
N THR A 363 10.54 -26.18 11.92
CA THR A 363 11.32 -26.82 12.99
C THR A 363 10.48 -26.97 14.23
N GLU A 364 10.55 -28.12 14.89
CA GLU A 364 9.99 -28.29 16.21
C GLU A 364 10.85 -27.52 17.23
N VAL A 365 10.18 -26.82 18.15
CA VAL A 365 10.81 -26.07 19.26
C VAL A 365 10.32 -26.64 20.59
N ALA A 366 10.77 -26.08 21.72
CA ALA A 366 10.39 -26.58 23.02
C ALA A 366 8.86 -26.76 23.16
N PRO A 367 8.38 -27.93 23.57
CA PRO A 367 6.95 -28.20 23.73
C PRO A 367 6.35 -27.38 24.88
N MET A 368 5.04 -27.15 24.82
CA MET A 368 4.27 -26.55 25.93
C MET A 368 4.37 -27.40 27.19
N LEU A 369 4.15 -26.79 28.35
CA LEU A 369 4.13 -27.50 29.63
C LEU A 369 2.89 -28.42 29.76
N LYS A 370 1.83 -28.13 28.99
CA LYS A 370 0.60 -28.94 28.94
C LYS A 370 0.14 -29.16 27.51
N ALA A 371 -0.22 -30.39 27.17
CA ALA A 371 -0.90 -30.73 25.94
C ALA A 371 -2.32 -30.14 25.92
N ARG A 372 -2.74 -29.55 24.79
CA ARG A 372 -4.05 -28.87 24.69
C ARG A 372 -4.56 -28.70 23.27
N GLU A 373 -5.89 -28.62 23.18
CA GLU A 373 -6.61 -28.21 21.97
C GLU A 373 -7.57 -27.04 22.28
N TYR A 374 -8.13 -26.38 21.27
CA TYR A 374 -9.08 -25.26 21.40
C TYR A 374 -8.61 -24.14 22.34
N HIS A 375 -7.31 -23.94 22.38
CA HIS A 375 -6.67 -22.86 23.11
C HIS A 375 -6.42 -21.66 22.18
N SER A 376 -6.07 -20.52 22.73
CA SER A 376 -5.75 -19.33 21.96
C SER A 376 -4.32 -18.87 22.20
N SER A 377 -3.64 -18.50 21.13
CA SER A 377 -2.27 -17.95 21.16
C SER A 377 -2.25 -16.50 20.76
N SER A 378 -1.45 -15.70 21.45
CA SER A 378 -1.22 -14.28 21.15
C SER A 378 0.20 -13.86 21.44
N VAL A 379 0.68 -12.82 20.77
CA VAL A 379 2.00 -12.25 21.04
C VAL A 379 1.86 -10.96 21.83
N LEU A 380 2.60 -10.88 22.94
CA LEU A 380 2.67 -9.68 23.76
C LEU A 380 4.11 -9.42 24.18
N ASN A 381 4.62 -8.20 23.95
CA ASN A 381 5.97 -7.77 24.31
C ASN A 381 7.11 -8.67 23.76
N GLY A 382 6.90 -9.28 22.58
CA GLY A 382 7.89 -10.17 21.96
C GLY A 382 7.92 -11.60 22.50
N LEU A 383 6.93 -11.97 23.29
CA LEU A 383 6.74 -13.32 23.84
C LEU A 383 5.43 -13.90 23.33
N LEU A 384 5.39 -15.23 23.17
CA LEU A 384 4.19 -15.93 22.76
C LEU A 384 3.46 -16.40 24.02
N TYR A 385 2.18 -16.10 24.11
CA TYR A 385 1.30 -16.51 25.20
C TYR A 385 0.29 -17.52 24.69
N VAL A 386 0.10 -18.58 25.43
CA VAL A 386 -0.92 -19.59 25.20
C VAL A 386 -1.88 -19.57 26.39
N VAL A 387 -3.16 -19.38 26.11
CA VAL A 387 -4.23 -19.26 27.11
C VAL A 387 -5.27 -20.36 26.89
N ALA A 388 -5.55 -21.11 27.91
CA ALA A 388 -6.61 -22.12 27.95
C ALA A 388 -7.43 -21.96 29.24
N ALA A 389 -8.50 -22.72 29.34
CA ALA A 389 -9.43 -22.65 30.46
C ALA A 389 -8.76 -22.71 31.86
N ASP A 390 -7.75 -23.55 32.00
CA ASP A 390 -7.15 -23.92 33.29
C ASP A 390 -5.72 -23.41 33.47
N SER A 391 -5.12 -22.79 32.45
CA SER A 391 -3.69 -22.44 32.49
C SER A 391 -3.31 -21.38 31.47
N THR A 392 -2.30 -20.60 31.82
CA THR A 392 -1.62 -19.67 30.95
C THR A 392 -0.14 -19.98 30.92
N GLU A 393 0.46 -20.04 29.76
CA GLU A 393 1.88 -20.30 29.57
C GLU A 393 2.48 -19.23 28.65
N ARG A 394 3.77 -18.97 28.82
CA ARG A 394 4.53 -18.01 28.02
C ARG A 394 5.79 -18.65 27.47
N TYR A 395 6.04 -18.45 26.18
CA TYR A 395 7.24 -18.92 25.49
C TYR A 395 8.18 -17.77 25.16
N ASP A 396 9.43 -17.96 25.47
CA ASP A 396 10.51 -17.07 25.05
C ASP A 396 11.35 -17.75 23.95
N HIS A 397 11.26 -17.20 22.73
CA HIS A 397 12.00 -17.71 21.57
C HIS A 397 13.53 -17.53 21.66
N ALA A 398 14.01 -16.65 22.54
CA ALA A 398 15.45 -16.42 22.72
C ALA A 398 16.10 -17.51 23.59
N THR A 399 15.35 -18.06 24.52
CA THR A 399 15.80 -19.14 25.44
C THR A 399 15.25 -20.50 25.07
N ASP A 400 14.33 -20.57 24.08
CA ASP A 400 13.59 -21.76 23.67
C ASP A 400 12.98 -22.48 24.89
N SER A 401 12.21 -21.75 25.71
CA SER A 401 11.64 -22.29 26.93
C SER A 401 10.29 -21.71 27.27
N TRP A 402 9.47 -22.53 27.95
CA TRP A 402 8.15 -22.16 28.45
C TRP A 402 8.16 -21.87 29.93
N GLU A 403 7.33 -20.93 30.35
CA GLU A 403 7.10 -20.54 31.74
C GLU A 403 5.61 -20.57 32.03
N ALA A 404 5.21 -21.19 33.14
CA ALA A 404 3.85 -21.17 33.63
C ALA A 404 3.55 -19.83 34.30
N LEU A 405 2.39 -19.26 33.96
CA LEU A 405 1.90 -17.98 34.49
C LEU A 405 0.64 -18.20 35.32
N GLN A 406 0.16 -17.15 35.98
CA GLN A 406 -1.11 -17.23 36.72
C GLN A 406 -2.25 -17.58 35.75
N PRO A 407 -3.10 -18.54 36.07
CA PRO A 407 -4.27 -18.87 35.28
C PRO A 407 -5.31 -17.75 35.34
N MET A 408 -6.26 -17.77 34.41
CA MET A 408 -7.38 -16.83 34.42
C MET A 408 -8.11 -16.86 35.76
N THR A 409 -8.54 -15.68 36.22
CA THR A 409 -9.30 -15.55 37.48
C THR A 409 -10.58 -16.39 37.46
N TYR A 410 -11.20 -16.44 36.28
CA TYR A 410 -12.37 -17.28 36.03
C TYR A 410 -12.10 -18.15 34.80
N PRO A 411 -12.08 -19.47 34.92
CA PRO A 411 -11.90 -20.35 33.77
C PRO A 411 -12.95 -20.10 32.70
N MET A 412 -12.51 -20.07 31.44
CA MET A 412 -13.38 -19.85 30.28
C MET A 412 -13.23 -20.98 29.28
N ASP A 413 -14.35 -21.43 28.73
CA ASP A 413 -14.39 -22.38 27.64
C ASP A 413 -14.25 -21.66 26.30
N ASN A 414 -13.52 -22.26 25.34
CA ASN A 414 -13.36 -21.75 23.96
C ASN A 414 -13.03 -20.26 23.89
N CYS A 415 -11.96 -19.85 24.57
CA CYS A 415 -11.57 -18.46 24.59
C CYS A 415 -10.79 -18.06 23.32
N SER A 416 -11.02 -16.84 22.85
CA SER A 416 -10.20 -16.14 21.86
C SER A 416 -9.38 -15.05 22.54
N THR A 417 -8.13 -14.87 22.14
CA THR A 417 -7.25 -13.87 22.75
C THR A 417 -6.70 -12.88 21.74
N THR A 418 -6.48 -11.65 22.19
CA THR A 418 -5.79 -10.62 21.43
C THR A 418 -4.97 -9.72 22.35
N ALA A 419 -3.81 -9.29 21.89
CA ALA A 419 -3.01 -8.30 22.60
C ALA A 419 -3.40 -6.91 22.15
N CYS A 420 -3.67 -6.01 23.10
CA CYS A 420 -4.00 -4.63 22.81
C CYS A 420 -3.36 -3.72 23.87
N ARG A 421 -2.62 -2.70 23.42
CA ARG A 421 -2.00 -1.67 24.26
C ARG A 421 -1.16 -2.21 25.41
N GLY A 422 -0.39 -3.25 25.13
CA GLY A 422 0.53 -3.86 26.10
C GLY A 422 -0.14 -4.78 27.11
N ARG A 423 -1.39 -5.17 26.90
CA ARG A 423 -2.14 -6.13 27.70
C ARG A 423 -2.73 -7.23 26.84
N LEU A 424 -2.99 -8.40 27.44
CA LEU A 424 -3.65 -9.51 26.76
C LEU A 424 -5.11 -9.57 27.21
N TYR A 425 -6.01 -9.71 26.27
CA TYR A 425 -7.45 -9.85 26.50
C TYR A 425 -7.90 -11.23 26.07
N ALA A 426 -8.64 -11.90 26.92
CA ALA A 426 -9.27 -13.17 26.64
C ALA A 426 -10.79 -13.00 26.69
N ILE A 427 -11.47 -13.49 25.66
CA ILE A 427 -12.92 -13.40 25.48
C ILE A 427 -13.46 -14.82 25.35
N GLY A 428 -14.45 -15.18 26.13
CA GLY A 428 -15.04 -16.52 26.11
C GLY A 428 -16.20 -16.65 27.06
N SER A 429 -16.82 -17.81 27.07
CA SER A 429 -17.87 -18.17 28.04
C SER A 429 -17.25 -18.67 29.35
N LEU A 430 -17.80 -18.27 30.46
CA LEU A 430 -17.41 -18.82 31.76
C LEU A 430 -17.65 -20.33 31.77
N ALA A 431 -16.66 -21.10 32.25
CA ALA A 431 -16.73 -22.56 32.29
C ALA A 431 -18.01 -23.06 32.95
N GLY A 432 -18.77 -23.87 32.21
CA GLY A 432 -20.06 -24.41 32.64
C GLY A 432 -21.21 -23.40 32.71
N LYS A 433 -21.06 -22.20 32.09
CA LYS A 433 -22.11 -21.16 31.99
C LYS A 433 -22.09 -20.55 30.59
N GLU A 434 -23.25 -20.23 30.06
CA GLU A 434 -23.40 -19.51 28.78
C GLU A 434 -23.11 -18.00 28.88
N THR A 435 -22.42 -17.55 29.94
CA THR A 435 -22.18 -16.15 30.19
C THR A 435 -20.84 -15.72 29.57
N MET A 436 -20.90 -14.90 28.54
CA MET A 436 -19.72 -14.33 27.91
C MET A 436 -19.07 -13.26 28.80
N VAL A 437 -17.75 -13.29 28.89
CA VAL A 437 -16.95 -12.34 29.67
C VAL A 437 -15.66 -11.99 28.93
N ILE A 438 -15.08 -10.86 29.34
CA ILE A 438 -13.73 -10.46 28.93
C ILE A 438 -12.86 -10.37 30.17
N GLN A 439 -11.70 -11.02 30.12
CA GLN A 439 -10.66 -10.88 31.14
C GLN A 439 -9.41 -10.25 30.53
N CYS A 440 -8.71 -9.45 31.32
CA CYS A 440 -7.49 -8.77 30.93
C CYS A 440 -6.33 -9.24 31.78
N TYR A 441 -5.24 -9.64 31.15
CA TYR A 441 -3.99 -9.98 31.78
C TYR A 441 -3.01 -8.81 31.74
N ASP A 442 -2.45 -8.49 32.88
CA ASP A 442 -1.40 -7.48 33.03
C ASP A 442 -0.04 -8.18 33.19
N PRO A 443 0.87 -8.06 32.22
CA PRO A 443 2.15 -8.76 32.26
C PRO A 443 3.11 -8.24 33.34
N ASP A 444 2.92 -7.02 33.85
CA ASP A 444 3.77 -6.44 34.88
C ASP A 444 3.45 -7.00 36.29
N THR A 445 2.20 -7.43 36.49
CA THR A 445 1.74 -7.98 37.78
C THR A 445 1.52 -9.50 37.75
N ASP A 446 1.53 -10.12 36.58
CA ASP A 446 1.15 -11.53 36.35
C ASP A 446 -0.25 -11.84 36.88
N LEU A 447 -1.23 -10.96 36.64
CA LEU A 447 -2.58 -11.13 37.16
C LEU A 447 -3.64 -10.94 36.06
N TRP A 448 -4.67 -11.75 36.14
CA TRP A 448 -5.90 -11.62 35.37
C TRP A 448 -6.96 -10.85 36.15
N SER A 449 -7.70 -9.99 35.47
CA SER A 449 -8.83 -9.23 36.04
C SER A 449 -10.00 -9.18 35.06
N MET A 450 -11.23 -9.14 35.59
CA MET A 450 -12.43 -8.94 34.78
C MET A 450 -12.43 -7.53 34.18
N VAL A 451 -12.74 -7.43 32.89
CA VAL A 451 -12.98 -6.16 32.23
C VAL A 451 -14.45 -5.77 32.44
N ASN A 452 -14.66 -4.63 33.07
CA ASN A 452 -15.99 -4.12 33.37
C ASN A 452 -16.45 -3.18 32.25
N CYS A 453 -16.69 -3.72 31.06
CA CYS A 453 -16.95 -2.96 29.82
C CYS A 453 -18.46 -2.76 29.53
N GLY A 454 -19.29 -2.68 30.56
CA GLY A 454 -20.75 -2.51 30.41
C GLY A 454 -21.44 -3.78 29.87
N GLN A 455 -22.47 -3.57 29.06
CA GLN A 455 -23.20 -4.70 28.44
C GLN A 455 -22.46 -5.18 27.21
N LEU A 456 -22.02 -6.46 27.25
CA LEU A 456 -21.42 -7.10 26.09
C LEU A 456 -22.42 -7.26 24.92
N PRO A 457 -21.95 -7.24 23.68
CA PRO A 457 -22.76 -7.64 22.54
C PRO A 457 -23.35 -9.06 22.75
N PRO A 458 -24.50 -9.37 22.14
CA PRO A 458 -25.17 -10.67 22.32
C PRO A 458 -24.48 -11.76 21.50
N TRP A 459 -23.33 -12.24 21.97
CA TRP A 459 -22.58 -13.33 21.36
C TRP A 459 -23.10 -14.67 21.82
N SER A 460 -23.38 -15.59 20.87
CA SER A 460 -23.74 -16.97 21.15
C SER A 460 -22.50 -17.84 21.45
N PHE A 461 -21.36 -17.48 20.81
CA PHE A 461 -20.07 -18.16 20.95
C PHE A 461 -18.96 -17.13 21.09
N ALA A 462 -17.78 -17.58 21.54
CA ALA A 462 -16.60 -16.71 21.59
C ALA A 462 -16.24 -16.21 20.18
N PRO A 463 -16.29 -14.88 19.92
CA PRO A 463 -15.98 -14.35 18.61
C PRO A 463 -14.47 -14.46 18.33
N LYS A 464 -14.08 -14.56 17.07
CA LYS A 464 -12.68 -14.38 16.66
C LYS A 464 -12.26 -12.95 16.91
N THR A 465 -11.08 -12.77 17.47
CA THR A 465 -10.61 -11.45 17.89
C THR A 465 -9.27 -11.10 17.28
N VAL A 466 -9.12 -9.83 16.89
CA VAL A 466 -7.85 -9.28 16.46
C VAL A 466 -7.79 -7.79 16.83
N THR A 467 -6.60 -7.31 17.11
CA THR A 467 -6.35 -5.89 17.36
C THR A 467 -5.89 -5.19 16.09
N LEU A 468 -6.49 -4.03 15.81
CA LEU A 468 -6.06 -3.14 14.72
C LEU A 468 -6.20 -1.69 15.16
N ASN A 469 -5.11 -0.91 15.03
CA ASN A 469 -5.06 0.51 15.37
C ASN A 469 -5.47 0.83 16.83
N GLY A 470 -5.12 -0.06 17.77
CA GLY A 470 -5.45 0.09 19.19
C GLY A 470 -6.92 -0.13 19.54
N LEU A 471 -7.67 -0.74 18.63
CA LEU A 471 -9.05 -1.19 18.79
C LEU A 471 -9.12 -2.70 18.67
N MET A 472 -9.97 -3.34 19.43
CA MET A 472 -10.25 -4.78 19.33
C MET A 472 -11.48 -5.01 18.46
N TYR A 473 -11.36 -5.89 17.48
CA TYR A 473 -12.42 -6.28 16.55
C TYR A 473 -12.86 -7.70 16.83
N PHE A 474 -14.17 -7.93 16.80
CA PHE A 474 -14.81 -9.18 17.16
C PHE A 474 -15.69 -9.63 16.00
N VAL A 475 -15.24 -10.68 15.30
CA VAL A 475 -15.96 -11.29 14.19
C VAL A 475 -16.72 -12.50 14.70
N ARG A 476 -18.03 -12.51 14.51
CA ARG A 476 -18.91 -13.59 14.96
C ARG A 476 -18.90 -14.75 13.98
N ASP A 477 -19.04 -15.96 14.49
CA ASP A 477 -19.23 -17.13 13.64
C ASP A 477 -20.68 -17.33 13.20
N ASP A 478 -21.65 -16.74 13.91
CA ASP A 478 -23.09 -16.90 13.66
C ASP A 478 -23.73 -15.78 12.84
N SER A 479 -22.97 -14.76 12.51
CA SER A 479 -23.48 -13.61 11.75
C SER A 479 -22.38 -12.83 11.04
N ALA A 480 -22.77 -12.02 10.06
CA ALA A 480 -21.86 -11.09 9.38
C ALA A 480 -21.55 -9.83 10.21
N GLU A 481 -22.05 -9.70 11.44
CA GLU A 481 -21.81 -8.53 12.28
C GLU A 481 -20.40 -8.53 12.87
N VAL A 482 -19.82 -7.35 12.96
CA VAL A 482 -18.50 -7.13 13.57
C VAL A 482 -18.61 -6.03 14.62
N ASP A 483 -18.31 -6.40 15.85
CA ASP A 483 -18.29 -5.49 16.98
C ASP A 483 -16.86 -4.96 17.20
N VAL A 484 -16.75 -3.74 17.75
CA VAL A 484 -15.48 -3.07 18.02
C VAL A 484 -15.48 -2.53 19.43
N TYR A 485 -14.40 -2.77 20.16
CA TYR A 485 -14.22 -2.23 21.50
C TYR A 485 -12.98 -1.35 21.56
N ASN A 486 -13.14 -0.18 22.15
CA ASN A 486 -12.04 0.74 22.44
C ASN A 486 -11.66 0.65 23.93
N PRO A 487 -10.55 -0.03 24.28
CA PRO A 487 -10.18 -0.24 25.67
C PRO A 487 -9.73 1.03 26.41
N THR A 488 -9.43 2.12 25.67
CA THR A 488 -9.05 3.41 26.29
C THR A 488 -10.26 4.21 26.72
N LYS A 489 -11.34 4.12 25.93
CA LYS A 489 -12.57 4.88 26.18
C LYS A 489 -13.62 4.06 26.91
N ASP A 490 -13.43 2.75 26.98
CA ASP A 490 -14.43 1.79 27.47
C ASP A 490 -15.75 1.88 26.69
N GLU A 491 -15.64 1.94 25.35
CA GLU A 491 -16.78 2.12 24.45
C GLU A 491 -16.88 1.00 23.42
N TRP A 492 -18.10 0.54 23.19
CA TRP A 492 -18.45 -0.38 22.12
C TRP A 492 -18.99 0.37 20.90
N ASP A 493 -18.61 -0.06 19.71
CA ASP A 493 -19.11 0.40 18.42
C ASP A 493 -19.33 -0.80 17.49
N LYS A 494 -19.97 -0.57 16.35
CA LYS A 494 -20.13 -1.54 15.26
C LYS A 494 -19.59 -0.97 13.98
N ILE A 495 -18.92 -1.79 13.19
CA ILE A 495 -18.58 -1.47 11.82
C ILE A 495 -19.63 -2.07 10.87
N PRO A 496 -19.66 -1.67 9.60
CA PRO A 496 -20.51 -2.30 8.60
C PRO A 496 -20.34 -3.81 8.59
N SER A 497 -21.42 -4.55 8.38
CA SER A 497 -21.38 -6.02 8.29
C SER A 497 -20.57 -6.50 7.09
N MET A 498 -19.94 -7.65 7.21
CA MET A 498 -19.33 -8.38 6.10
C MET A 498 -20.37 -8.70 5.02
N ASN A 499 -19.92 -8.99 3.80
CA ASN A 499 -20.82 -9.34 2.70
C ASN A 499 -21.46 -10.73 2.88
N GLN A 500 -20.78 -11.62 3.59
CA GLN A 500 -21.28 -12.95 3.97
C GLN A 500 -20.84 -13.36 5.39
N VAL A 501 -21.39 -14.43 5.91
CA VAL A 501 -20.92 -15.08 7.14
C VAL A 501 -19.71 -15.95 6.81
N HIS A 502 -18.80 -16.12 7.75
CA HIS A 502 -17.59 -16.94 7.66
C HIS A 502 -17.48 -17.90 8.85
N VAL A 503 -18.45 -18.84 8.96
CA VAL A 503 -18.49 -19.82 10.07
C VAL A 503 -17.25 -20.71 10.01
N GLY A 504 -16.46 -20.74 11.07
CA GLY A 504 -15.20 -21.50 11.06
C GLY A 504 -14.12 -20.92 10.14
N GLY A 505 -14.32 -19.72 9.55
CA GLY A 505 -13.31 -19.00 8.79
C GLY A 505 -12.18 -18.47 9.66
N SER A 506 -11.24 -17.73 9.12
CA SER A 506 -10.10 -17.17 9.83
C SER A 506 -10.08 -15.64 9.76
N LEU A 507 -9.48 -15.00 10.80
CA LEU A 507 -9.38 -13.54 10.93
C LEU A 507 -7.93 -13.13 11.16
N ALA A 508 -7.44 -12.19 10.37
CA ALA A 508 -6.11 -11.61 10.56
C ALA A 508 -6.09 -10.11 10.26
N ALA A 509 -5.14 -9.39 10.87
CA ALA A 509 -4.81 -8.01 10.52
C ALA A 509 -3.62 -8.01 9.54
N LEU A 510 -3.71 -7.21 8.47
CA LEU A 510 -2.69 -7.12 7.43
C LEU A 510 -2.73 -5.76 6.76
N GLY A 511 -1.60 -5.06 6.71
CA GLY A 511 -1.48 -3.79 5.99
C GLY A 511 -2.42 -2.68 6.49
N GLY A 512 -2.84 -2.73 7.76
CA GLY A 512 -3.79 -1.79 8.34
C GLY A 512 -5.26 -2.07 8.02
N LYS A 513 -5.57 -3.29 7.54
CA LYS A 513 -6.92 -3.79 7.24
C LYS A 513 -7.18 -5.08 7.97
N LEU A 514 -8.47 -5.45 8.14
CA LEU A 514 -8.87 -6.77 8.59
C LEU A 514 -9.10 -7.66 7.37
N TYR A 515 -8.73 -8.93 7.49
CA TYR A 515 -8.99 -9.96 6.50
C TYR A 515 -9.73 -11.11 7.13
N VAL A 516 -10.84 -11.50 6.52
CA VAL A 516 -11.62 -12.69 6.89
C VAL A 516 -11.65 -13.61 5.69
N SER A 517 -11.44 -14.90 5.90
CA SER A 517 -11.31 -15.86 4.80
C SER A 517 -11.97 -17.19 5.10
N GLY A 518 -12.52 -17.82 4.07
CA GLY A 518 -13.04 -19.18 4.09
C GLY A 518 -14.23 -19.37 5.04
N GLY A 519 -14.39 -20.61 5.51
CA GLY A 519 -15.51 -21.00 6.36
C GLY A 519 -16.80 -21.24 5.57
N TYR A 520 -17.89 -21.54 6.29
CA TYR A 520 -19.20 -21.73 5.68
C TYR A 520 -19.92 -20.39 5.52
N ASP A 521 -20.62 -20.23 4.41
CA ASP A 521 -21.40 -19.05 4.11
C ASP A 521 -22.83 -19.10 4.68
N ASN A 522 -23.68 -18.12 4.30
CA ASN A 522 -25.07 -18.03 4.73
C ASN A 522 -25.95 -19.19 4.26
N THR A 523 -25.50 -19.96 3.26
CA THR A 523 -26.21 -21.13 2.69
C THR A 523 -25.67 -22.44 3.24
N PHE A 524 -24.73 -22.39 4.18
CA PHE A 524 -23.96 -23.53 4.70
C PHE A 524 -23.17 -24.26 3.62
N GLU A 525 -22.75 -23.53 2.57
CA GLU A 525 -21.78 -24.00 1.60
C GLU A 525 -20.38 -23.50 1.97
N LEU A 526 -19.37 -24.32 1.71
CA LEU A 526 -17.99 -23.97 2.01
C LEU A 526 -17.52 -22.87 1.05
N SER A 527 -17.03 -21.77 1.60
CA SER A 527 -16.66 -20.57 0.87
C SER A 527 -15.15 -20.47 0.64
N ASP A 528 -14.79 -20.03 -0.55
CA ASP A 528 -13.42 -19.63 -0.91
C ASP A 528 -13.19 -18.10 -0.79
N VAL A 529 -14.18 -17.33 -0.37
CA VAL A 529 -14.15 -15.88 -0.37
C VAL A 529 -13.18 -15.33 0.67
N VAL A 530 -12.41 -14.32 0.26
CA VAL A 530 -11.58 -13.49 1.13
C VAL A 530 -12.12 -12.07 1.10
N GLU A 531 -12.58 -11.58 2.25
CA GLU A 531 -13.04 -10.21 2.43
C GLU A 531 -12.03 -9.39 3.22
N ALA A 532 -11.93 -8.10 2.87
CA ALA A 532 -11.12 -7.16 3.62
C ALA A 532 -11.93 -5.93 4.04
N TYR A 533 -11.79 -5.54 5.31
CA TYR A 533 -12.30 -4.29 5.85
C TYR A 533 -11.23 -3.22 5.84
N ASP A 534 -11.55 -2.08 5.25
CA ASP A 534 -10.70 -0.90 5.26
C ASP A 534 -11.23 0.14 6.25
N PRO A 535 -10.52 0.42 7.36
CA PRO A 535 -10.94 1.41 8.34
C PRO A 535 -11.02 2.84 7.79
N GLU A 536 -10.26 3.18 6.74
CA GLU A 536 -10.27 4.52 6.13
C GLU A 536 -11.56 4.76 5.36
N THR A 537 -12.00 3.79 4.56
CA THR A 537 -13.25 3.85 3.79
C THR A 537 -14.46 3.36 4.57
N ARG A 538 -14.24 2.67 5.71
CA ARG A 538 -15.26 1.99 6.51
C ARG A 538 -16.12 1.01 5.70
N ALA A 539 -15.50 0.25 4.81
CA ALA A 539 -16.19 -0.66 3.90
C ALA A 539 -15.50 -2.02 3.81
N TRP A 540 -16.31 -3.07 3.65
CA TRP A 540 -15.87 -4.40 3.28
C TRP A 540 -15.84 -4.57 1.76
N SER A 541 -14.86 -5.29 1.28
CA SER A 541 -14.73 -5.65 -0.14
C SER A 541 -14.19 -7.05 -0.28
N VAL A 542 -14.69 -7.80 -1.26
CA VAL A 542 -14.09 -9.07 -1.66
C VAL A 542 -12.78 -8.76 -2.39
N VAL A 543 -11.67 -9.24 -1.86
CA VAL A 543 -10.31 -8.94 -2.36
C VAL A 543 -9.66 -10.13 -3.05
N GLY A 544 -10.21 -11.33 -2.88
CA GLY A 544 -9.67 -12.53 -3.50
C GLY A 544 -10.51 -13.76 -3.18
N ARG A 545 -9.99 -14.89 -3.63
CA ARG A 545 -10.53 -16.21 -3.34
C ARG A 545 -9.39 -17.12 -2.89
N LEU A 546 -9.67 -18.02 -1.94
CA LEU A 546 -8.73 -19.04 -1.51
C LEU A 546 -8.39 -19.97 -2.69
N PRO A 547 -7.20 -20.58 -2.70
CA PRO A 547 -6.87 -21.61 -3.68
C PRO A 547 -7.84 -22.79 -3.66
N GLU A 548 -8.33 -23.11 -2.47
CA GLU A 548 -9.29 -24.16 -2.17
C GLU A 548 -10.25 -23.71 -1.07
N PRO A 549 -11.57 -23.95 -1.19
CA PRO A 549 -12.51 -23.65 -0.11
C PRO A 549 -12.12 -24.40 1.17
N THR A 550 -11.99 -23.68 2.29
CA THR A 550 -11.37 -24.23 3.51
C THR A 550 -12.03 -23.63 4.75
N PHE A 551 -12.16 -24.44 5.80
CA PHE A 551 -12.60 -24.00 7.12
C PHE A 551 -11.64 -24.47 8.23
N TRP A 552 -11.69 -23.85 9.41
CA TRP A 552 -10.80 -24.06 10.56
C TRP A 552 -9.31 -23.87 10.27
N HIS A 553 -8.97 -23.19 9.17
CA HIS A 553 -7.58 -22.81 8.92
C HIS A 553 -7.14 -21.68 9.83
N GLY A 554 -5.85 -21.63 10.13
CA GLY A 554 -5.24 -20.49 10.79
C GLY A 554 -4.76 -19.44 9.78
N SER A 555 -4.85 -18.15 10.15
CA SER A 555 -4.27 -17.07 9.33
C SER A 555 -3.45 -16.11 10.15
N VAL A 556 -2.30 -15.71 9.61
CA VAL A 556 -1.39 -14.74 10.21
C VAL A 556 -0.77 -13.86 9.12
N SER A 557 -0.18 -12.74 9.51
CA SER A 557 0.57 -11.88 8.59
C SER A 557 2.06 -11.88 8.92
N ILE A 558 2.89 -11.96 7.87
CA ILE A 558 4.36 -11.84 7.96
C ILE A 558 4.88 -10.97 6.82
N PHE A 559 6.12 -10.49 6.93
CA PHE A 559 6.81 -9.84 5.82
C PHE A 559 7.61 -10.87 5.02
N ARG A 560 7.47 -10.83 3.68
CA ARG A 560 8.23 -11.69 2.79
C ARG A 560 8.84 -10.90 1.64
N GLN A 561 10.07 -11.30 1.26
CA GLN A 561 10.75 -10.75 0.11
C GLN A 561 10.20 -11.39 -1.17
N PHE A 562 9.69 -10.56 -2.08
CA PHE A 562 9.40 -10.92 -3.46
C PHE A 562 10.41 -10.23 -4.37
N MET A 563 10.66 -10.79 -5.55
CA MET A 563 11.44 -10.05 -6.55
C MET A 563 10.73 -8.74 -6.87
N PRO A 564 11.44 -7.61 -6.89
CA PRO A 564 10.84 -6.34 -7.29
C PRO A 564 10.18 -6.51 -8.65
N GLN A 565 8.93 -6.08 -8.79
CA GLN A 565 8.31 -6.01 -10.11
C GLN A 565 9.09 -4.97 -10.91
N THR A 566 9.85 -5.38 -11.91
CA THR A 566 10.39 -4.47 -12.91
C THR A 566 9.21 -3.78 -13.59
N PRO A 567 9.14 -2.43 -13.57
CA PRO A 567 8.08 -1.75 -14.29
C PRO A 567 8.16 -2.15 -15.76
N ALA A 568 7.06 -2.61 -16.33
CA ALA A 568 6.98 -2.93 -17.76
C ALA A 568 7.42 -1.69 -18.55
N GLY A 569 8.62 -1.72 -19.17
CA GLY A 569 9.13 -0.63 -20.00
C GLY A 569 10.63 -0.32 -19.91
N GLY A 570 11.44 -1.06 -19.16
CA GLY A 570 12.90 -0.91 -19.17
C GLY A 570 13.58 -2.06 -19.89
N ARG A 571 14.33 -1.79 -20.95
CA ARG A 571 15.20 -2.78 -21.60
C ARG A 571 16.16 -3.35 -20.56
N GLY A 572 16.18 -4.68 -20.47
CA GLY A 572 16.97 -5.41 -19.49
C GLY A 572 18.46 -5.13 -19.61
N PHE A 573 19.06 -4.82 -18.47
CA PHE A 573 20.45 -5.17 -18.21
C PHE A 573 20.43 -6.52 -17.51
N GLU A 574 20.82 -7.56 -18.25
CA GLU A 574 21.15 -8.87 -17.70
C GLU A 574 22.40 -8.72 -16.82
N LEU A 575 22.19 -8.72 -15.51
CA LEU A 575 23.27 -9.04 -14.57
C LEU A 575 23.30 -10.55 -14.43
N ASN A 576 24.25 -11.19 -15.10
CA ASN A 576 24.66 -12.55 -14.88
C ASN A 576 25.12 -12.72 -13.41
N SER A 577 24.22 -13.19 -12.56
CA SER A 577 24.56 -13.82 -11.29
C SER A 577 24.03 -15.25 -11.35
N GLY A 578 24.94 -16.18 -11.60
CA GLY A 578 24.65 -17.60 -11.54
C GLY A 578 24.19 -17.98 -10.14
N SER A 579 22.93 -18.34 -10.02
CA SER A 579 22.38 -19.20 -8.99
C SER A 579 21.43 -20.15 -9.69
N SER A 580 21.78 -21.42 -9.61
CA SER A 580 21.05 -22.55 -10.17
C SER A 580 19.62 -22.62 -9.61
N ASP A 581 18.63 -22.26 -10.41
CA ASP A 581 17.26 -22.71 -10.22
C ASP A 581 17.19 -24.19 -10.62
N VAL A 582 17.00 -25.03 -9.63
CA VAL A 582 16.64 -26.44 -9.84
C VAL A 582 15.15 -26.47 -10.13
N ASP A 583 14.84 -26.60 -11.40
CA ASP A 583 13.51 -26.86 -11.93
C ASP A 583 13.10 -28.29 -11.53
N ALA A 584 12.18 -28.40 -10.57
CA ALA A 584 11.60 -29.69 -10.18
C ALA A 584 10.55 -30.11 -11.22
N GLY A 585 11.01 -30.63 -12.32
CA GLY A 585 10.17 -31.35 -13.28
C GLY A 585 9.68 -32.67 -12.70
N HIS A 586 8.36 -32.80 -12.59
CA HIS A 586 7.70 -34.07 -12.30
C HIS A 586 8.09 -35.15 -13.33
N HIS A 587 9.00 -36.02 -12.97
CA HIS A 587 9.15 -37.30 -13.63
C HIS A 587 8.47 -38.39 -12.81
N ARG A 588 7.34 -38.87 -13.32
CA ARG A 588 6.76 -40.18 -12.93
C ARG A 588 7.79 -41.26 -13.15
N LEU A 589 8.13 -41.95 -12.07
CA LEU A 589 8.87 -43.22 -12.16
C LEU A 589 7.92 -44.34 -12.60
N PRO A 590 8.34 -45.24 -13.51
CA PRO A 590 7.58 -46.45 -13.84
C PRO A 590 7.75 -47.52 -12.76
N GLN A 591 6.62 -48.07 -12.34
CA GLN A 591 6.58 -49.34 -11.60
C GLN A 591 6.99 -50.47 -12.51
N ASN A 592 8.03 -51.18 -12.17
CA ASN A 592 8.03 -52.65 -12.18
C ASN A 592 9.29 -53.22 -11.54
N PRO A 593 9.17 -54.23 -10.69
CA PRO A 593 10.28 -54.95 -10.13
C PRO A 593 10.51 -56.18 -11.00
N GLU A 594 11.76 -56.43 -11.35
CA GLU A 594 12.34 -57.77 -11.47
C GLU A 594 13.70 -57.72 -12.17
N GLU A 595 14.62 -58.53 -11.59
CA GLU A 595 15.84 -59.14 -12.15
C GLU A 595 17.16 -58.38 -11.97
N LEU A 596 17.87 -58.91 -11.02
CA LEU A 596 19.05 -59.83 -11.08
C LEU A 596 20.41 -59.20 -10.76
N GLN A 597 20.93 -59.82 -9.73
CA GLN A 597 22.32 -60.09 -9.31
C GLN A 597 23.13 -59.00 -8.65
#